data_c0c7136f2b070991d794b790e2c7b678
#
_entry.id   c0c7136f2b070991d794b790e2c7b678
#
_cell.length_a   1.000
_cell.length_b   1.000
_cell.length_c   1.000
_cell.angle_alpha   90.00
_cell.angle_beta   90.00
_cell.angle_gamma   90.00
#
_symmetry.space_group_name_H-M   'P 1'
#
loop_
_entity.id
_entity.type
_entity.pdbx_description
1 polymer ?
#
loop_
_entity_poly.entity_id
_entity_poly.type
_entity_poly.pdbx_seq_one_letter_code
_entity_poly.pdbx_strand_id
1 'polypeptide(L)'
;MKLPVTAMEFTSTRDPAQTAGFAAALLQGLAPDGGLYVPRTWPGLEPENFGEEGDLPGVATHLLTPFAEGDQLGASLPAIAHDAFNFPAPLVPVGSDGRLSVLELFHGPTAAFKDFGARFLAACMSRLRKPDQRPLTILVATSGDTGGAVAAAFHGRPGIEVAVLFPKGLVSPTQERQLTCWGDNVKSFAVRGTFDDCQRLVKQAFMDSALREQTELSSANSINLGRLLPQAVYYAATSLAIWRRYGELASFVIPSGNLG
;
A
#
# COMPACT_ATOMS: atom_id res chain seq x y z
N MET A 1 13.09 -12.82 31.17
CA MET A 1 12.89 -13.71 29.99
C MET A 1 11.65 -13.17 29.27
N LYS A 2 11.82 -12.47 28.11
CA LYS A 2 10.67 -12.02 27.30
C LYS A 2 10.02 -13.30 26.73
N LEU A 3 8.70 -13.42 26.88
CA LEU A 3 7.94 -14.47 26.19
C LEU A 3 8.17 -14.30 24.67
N PRO A 4 8.21 -15.39 23.91
CA PRO A 4 8.31 -15.28 22.46
C PRO A 4 7.11 -14.46 21.95
N VAL A 5 7.40 -13.41 21.21
CA VAL A 5 6.37 -12.61 20.55
C VAL A 5 5.75 -13.51 19.48
N THR A 6 4.48 -13.79 19.61
CA THR A 6 3.74 -14.55 18.59
C THR A 6 3.44 -13.61 17.44
N ALA A 7 3.93 -13.93 16.24
CA ALA A 7 3.64 -13.15 15.05
C ALA A 7 2.11 -13.05 14.83
N MET A 8 1.66 -11.89 14.36
CA MET A 8 0.25 -11.68 14.03
C MET A 8 -0.17 -12.56 12.86
N GLU A 9 -1.32 -13.21 13.01
CA GLU A 9 -1.97 -13.94 11.91
C GLU A 9 -2.94 -13.03 11.16
N PHE A 10 -2.94 -13.18 9.85
CA PHE A 10 -3.92 -12.58 8.94
C PHE A 10 -4.80 -13.68 8.37
N THR A 11 -6.09 -13.45 8.30
CA THR A 11 -7.08 -14.42 7.83
C THR A 11 -7.82 -13.91 6.60
N SER A 12 -8.29 -14.83 5.76
CA SER A 12 -9.13 -14.49 4.63
C SER A 12 -10.51 -14.02 5.06
N THR A 13 -11.04 -13.00 4.37
CA THR A 13 -12.43 -12.53 4.56
C THR A 13 -13.47 -13.52 4.08
N ARG A 14 -13.09 -14.58 3.32
CA ARG A 14 -14.01 -15.60 2.83
C ARG A 14 -13.95 -16.87 3.66
N ASP A 15 -12.74 -17.34 3.98
CA ASP A 15 -12.53 -18.53 4.79
C ASP A 15 -11.53 -18.22 5.92
N PRO A 16 -11.99 -18.08 7.17
CA PRO A 16 -11.14 -17.79 8.31
C PRO A 16 -10.08 -18.86 8.61
N ALA A 17 -10.18 -20.05 8.03
CA ALA A 17 -9.15 -21.10 8.13
C ALA A 17 -7.93 -20.83 7.24
N GLN A 18 -8.08 -20.00 6.22
CA GLN A 18 -6.99 -19.55 5.36
C GLN A 18 -6.22 -18.45 6.08
N THR A 19 -5.06 -18.80 6.65
CA THR A 19 -4.22 -17.85 7.40
C THR A 19 -2.86 -17.64 6.75
N ALA A 20 -2.25 -16.49 7.01
CA ALA A 20 -0.91 -16.15 6.55
C ALA A 20 -0.23 -15.22 7.56
N GLY A 21 1.11 -15.24 7.60
CA GLY A 21 1.89 -14.18 8.24
C GLY A 21 1.92 -12.92 7.39
N PHE A 22 2.40 -11.82 7.97
CA PHE A 22 2.38 -10.50 7.32
C PHE A 22 3.07 -10.50 5.94
N ALA A 23 4.31 -10.96 5.87
CA ALA A 23 5.07 -11.00 4.63
C ALA A 23 4.39 -11.87 3.55
N ALA A 24 3.84 -13.02 3.94
CA ALA A 24 3.14 -13.91 3.01
C ALA A 24 1.86 -13.25 2.47
N ALA A 25 1.08 -12.58 3.32
CA ALA A 25 -0.12 -11.85 2.92
C ALA A 25 0.21 -10.74 1.91
N LEU A 26 1.32 -10.00 2.11
CA LEU A 26 1.77 -8.96 1.19
C LEU A 26 2.18 -9.53 -0.17
N LEU A 27 2.95 -10.62 -0.18
CA LEU A 27 3.41 -11.25 -1.43
C LEU A 27 2.26 -11.87 -2.23
N GLN A 28 1.30 -12.50 -1.56
CA GLN A 28 0.15 -13.12 -2.21
C GLN A 28 -0.86 -12.08 -2.71
N GLY A 29 -1.06 -11.01 -1.95
CA GLY A 29 -2.05 -9.97 -2.24
C GLY A 29 -3.49 -10.40 -1.97
N LEU A 30 -3.87 -11.62 -2.34
CA LEU A 30 -5.16 -12.26 -2.05
C LEU A 30 -4.91 -13.64 -1.44
N ALA A 31 -5.84 -14.08 -0.60
CA ALA A 31 -5.86 -15.45 -0.12
C ALA A 31 -6.20 -16.43 -1.27
N PRO A 32 -5.86 -17.73 -1.15
CA PRO A 32 -6.11 -18.73 -2.19
C PRO A 32 -7.59 -18.87 -2.60
N ASP A 33 -8.50 -18.55 -1.68
CA ASP A 33 -9.96 -18.53 -1.90
C ASP A 33 -10.46 -17.24 -2.57
N GLY A 34 -9.55 -16.28 -2.87
CA GLY A 34 -9.85 -14.97 -3.44
C GLY A 34 -10.40 -13.97 -2.43
N GLY A 35 -10.32 -14.24 -1.13
CA GLY A 35 -10.61 -13.30 -0.04
C GLY A 35 -9.48 -12.30 0.19
N LEU A 36 -9.79 -11.19 0.85
CA LEU A 36 -8.78 -10.24 1.33
C LEU A 36 -8.15 -10.75 2.62
N TYR A 37 -6.86 -10.51 2.81
CA TYR A 37 -6.24 -10.72 4.11
C TYR A 37 -6.54 -9.57 5.06
N VAL A 38 -7.04 -9.89 6.25
CA VAL A 38 -7.29 -8.95 7.34
C VAL A 38 -6.64 -9.47 8.62
N PRO A 39 -6.21 -8.60 9.53
CA PRO A 39 -5.68 -9.03 10.83
C PRO A 39 -6.71 -9.86 11.58
N ARG A 40 -6.31 -10.98 12.15
CA ARG A 40 -7.20 -11.81 12.98
C ARG A 40 -7.62 -11.10 14.25
N THR A 41 -6.74 -10.26 14.78
CA THR A 41 -6.99 -9.40 15.93
C THR A 41 -6.46 -8.01 15.66
N TRP A 42 -7.19 -6.97 16.09
CA TRP A 42 -6.71 -5.61 15.98
C TRP A 42 -5.91 -5.25 17.22
N PRO A 43 -4.70 -4.69 17.07
CA PRO A 43 -3.92 -4.22 18.21
C PRO A 43 -4.58 -3.02 18.86
N GLY A 44 -4.62 -3.00 20.20
CA GLY A 44 -4.91 -1.78 20.97
C GLY A 44 -3.68 -0.88 20.96
N LEU A 45 -3.85 0.36 20.52
CA LEU A 45 -2.80 1.37 20.51
C LEU A 45 -3.31 2.61 21.24
N GLU A 46 -2.58 3.02 22.28
CA GLU A 46 -2.90 4.21 23.03
C GLU A 46 -2.09 5.40 22.50
N PRO A 47 -2.66 6.62 22.47
CA PRO A 47 -1.97 7.82 21.98
C PRO A 47 -0.61 8.06 22.63
N GLU A 48 -0.46 7.71 23.91
CA GLU A 48 0.75 7.85 24.69
C GLU A 48 1.92 7.00 24.17
N ASN A 49 1.61 5.93 23.46
CA ASN A 49 2.62 5.06 22.88
C ASN A 49 3.38 5.70 21.71
N PHE A 50 2.86 6.79 21.13
CA PHE A 50 3.45 7.43 19.93
C PHE A 50 4.49 8.53 20.25
N GLY A 51 4.90 8.72 21.50
CA GLY A 51 5.82 9.79 21.88
C GLY A 51 5.25 11.19 21.68
N GLU A 52 5.97 12.23 22.09
CA GLU A 52 5.45 13.61 22.05
C GLU A 52 5.51 14.25 20.66
N GLU A 53 6.56 13.99 19.90
CA GLU A 53 6.73 14.44 18.51
C GLU A 53 7.23 13.27 17.66
N GLY A 54 6.46 12.90 16.65
CA GLY A 54 6.87 11.89 15.69
C GLY A 54 6.74 12.42 14.27
N ASP A 55 7.78 12.26 13.48
CA ASP A 55 7.67 12.39 12.04
C ASP A 55 6.79 11.24 11.48
N LEU A 56 6.35 11.37 10.25
CA LEU A 56 5.47 10.38 9.64
C LEU A 56 6.07 8.95 9.61
N PRO A 57 7.39 8.76 9.34
CA PRO A 57 8.05 7.47 9.49
C PRO A 57 8.03 6.90 10.91
N GLY A 58 8.18 7.73 11.93
CA GLY A 58 8.10 7.33 13.33
C GLY A 58 6.70 6.85 13.71
N VAL A 59 5.66 7.60 13.34
CA VAL A 59 4.26 7.18 13.50
C VAL A 59 3.99 5.88 12.75
N ALA A 60 4.48 5.76 11.52
CA ALA A 60 4.34 4.54 10.71
C ALA A 60 4.97 3.33 11.40
N THR A 61 6.20 3.49 11.90
CA THR A 61 6.90 2.42 12.61
C THR A 61 6.09 1.95 13.82
N HIS A 62 5.61 2.87 14.63
CA HIS A 62 4.87 2.55 15.85
C HIS A 62 3.53 1.87 15.55
N LEU A 63 2.76 2.47 14.63
CA LEU A 63 1.45 1.95 14.23
C LEU A 63 1.53 0.55 13.59
N LEU A 64 2.57 0.31 12.79
CA LEU A 64 2.67 -0.92 12.01
C LEU A 64 3.47 -2.04 12.71
N THR A 65 4.20 -1.73 13.80
CA THR A 65 4.97 -2.74 14.55
C THR A 65 4.12 -3.93 14.99
N PRO A 66 2.92 -3.80 15.58
CA PRO A 66 2.14 -4.96 16.01
C PRO A 66 1.76 -5.92 14.88
N PHE A 67 1.70 -5.43 13.64
CA PHE A 67 1.36 -6.24 12.46
C PHE A 67 2.56 -6.98 11.90
N ALA A 68 3.79 -6.47 12.09
CA ALA A 68 5.01 -7.02 11.55
C ALA A 68 5.91 -7.70 12.60
N GLU A 69 5.62 -7.51 13.90
CA GLU A 69 6.43 -8.07 14.97
C GLU A 69 6.37 -9.61 14.96
N GLY A 70 7.54 -10.25 15.06
CA GLY A 70 7.66 -11.71 14.92
C GLY A 70 7.65 -12.23 13.48
N ASP A 71 7.39 -11.35 12.49
CA ASP A 71 7.51 -11.67 11.05
C ASP A 71 8.90 -11.28 10.52
N GLN A 72 9.28 -11.82 9.37
CA GLN A 72 10.57 -11.55 8.74
C GLN A 72 10.79 -10.08 8.36
N LEU A 73 9.72 -9.27 8.23
CA LEU A 73 9.78 -7.83 7.96
C LEU A 73 9.93 -7.00 9.24
N GLY A 74 9.67 -7.55 10.42
CA GLY A 74 9.62 -6.81 11.68
C GLY A 74 10.90 -6.01 11.95
N ALA A 75 12.06 -6.64 11.85
CA ALA A 75 13.34 -5.98 12.07
C ALA A 75 13.65 -4.87 11.04
N SER A 76 13.06 -4.94 9.85
CA SER A 76 13.26 -3.98 8.77
C SER A 76 12.20 -2.87 8.75
N LEU A 77 11.17 -2.96 9.60
CA LEU A 77 10.02 -2.05 9.55
C LEU A 77 10.40 -0.56 9.68
N PRO A 78 11.34 -0.14 10.57
CA PRO A 78 11.76 1.26 10.62
C PRO A 78 12.35 1.75 9.30
N ALA A 79 13.20 0.93 8.66
CA ALA A 79 13.78 1.27 7.37
C ALA A 79 12.74 1.28 6.23
N ILE A 80 11.72 0.40 6.29
CA ILE A 80 10.58 0.40 5.39
C ILE A 80 9.77 1.68 5.56
N ALA A 81 9.51 2.08 6.79
CA ALA A 81 8.76 3.31 7.10
C ALA A 81 9.49 4.55 6.56
N HIS A 82 10.79 4.67 6.77
CA HIS A 82 11.59 5.76 6.22
C HIS A 82 11.64 5.77 4.68
N ASP A 83 11.70 4.61 4.03
CA ASP A 83 11.66 4.51 2.56
C ASP A 83 10.28 4.95 2.01
N ALA A 84 9.20 4.58 2.68
CA ALA A 84 7.84 4.78 2.20
C ALA A 84 7.26 6.16 2.51
N PHE A 85 7.52 6.70 3.70
CA PHE A 85 6.88 7.91 4.24
C PHE A 85 7.84 9.11 4.28
N ASN A 86 8.69 9.27 3.26
CA ASN A 86 9.72 10.30 3.19
C ASN A 86 9.25 11.62 2.55
N PHE A 87 7.96 11.86 2.49
CA PHE A 87 7.34 13.11 2.06
C PHE A 87 6.21 13.50 3.01
N PRO A 88 5.88 14.80 3.12
CA PRO A 88 4.95 15.27 4.14
C PRO A 88 3.49 14.94 3.85
N ALA A 89 2.69 14.91 4.92
CA ALA A 89 1.23 14.90 4.89
C ALA A 89 0.72 16.01 5.84
N PRO A 90 0.88 17.29 5.46
CA PRO A 90 0.56 18.41 6.35
C PRO A 90 -0.94 18.57 6.55
N LEU A 91 -1.32 19.02 7.75
CA LEU A 91 -2.66 19.44 8.08
C LEU A 91 -2.75 20.97 7.98
N VAL A 92 -3.39 21.48 6.94
CA VAL A 92 -3.46 22.91 6.61
C VAL A 92 -4.81 23.47 7.04
N PRO A 93 -4.85 24.45 7.97
CA PRO A 93 -6.10 25.11 8.36
C PRO A 93 -6.78 25.82 7.21
N VAL A 94 -8.11 25.74 7.15
CA VAL A 94 -8.94 26.45 6.16
C VAL A 94 -9.95 27.34 6.88
N GLY A 95 -10.04 28.59 6.45
CA GLY A 95 -10.92 29.57 7.11
C GLY A 95 -10.30 30.17 8.37
N SER A 96 -11.03 31.08 9.00
CA SER A 96 -10.58 31.85 10.16
C SER A 96 -10.98 31.24 11.50
N ASP A 97 -11.89 30.27 11.51
CA ASP A 97 -12.45 29.66 12.73
C ASP A 97 -11.65 28.45 13.27
N GLY A 98 -10.66 27.99 12.49
CA GLY A 98 -9.77 26.89 12.87
C GLY A 98 -10.42 25.51 13.00
N ARG A 99 -11.72 25.37 12.63
CA ARG A 99 -12.48 24.13 12.77
C ARG A 99 -12.34 23.19 11.58
N LEU A 100 -11.98 23.75 10.42
CA LEU A 100 -11.76 22.99 9.20
C LEU A 100 -10.28 22.99 8.84
N SER A 101 -9.77 21.84 8.47
CA SER A 101 -8.41 21.69 7.96
C SER A 101 -8.41 20.73 6.78
N VAL A 102 -7.46 20.88 5.88
CA VAL A 102 -7.21 19.98 4.77
C VAL A 102 -5.97 19.14 5.10
N LEU A 103 -6.13 17.83 5.14
CA LEU A 103 -5.00 16.90 5.13
C LEU A 103 -4.52 16.74 3.70
N GLU A 104 -3.35 17.31 3.39
CA GLU A 104 -2.80 17.30 2.05
C GLU A 104 -2.02 16.00 1.80
N LEU A 105 -2.49 15.15 0.90
CA LEU A 105 -1.90 13.85 0.60
C LEU A 105 -1.26 13.79 -0.80
N PHE A 106 -1.01 14.95 -1.42
CA PHE A 106 -0.50 15.08 -2.79
C PHE A 106 0.99 15.47 -2.89
N HIS A 107 1.74 15.41 -1.79
CA HIS A 107 3.16 15.76 -1.77
C HIS A 107 4.09 14.62 -2.20
N GLY A 108 3.54 13.46 -2.49
CA GLY A 108 4.29 12.30 -2.98
C GLY A 108 4.64 12.40 -4.48
N PRO A 109 5.43 11.43 -4.99
CA PRO A 109 5.98 11.46 -6.36
C PRO A 109 4.95 11.57 -7.49
N THR A 110 3.73 11.05 -7.28
CA THR A 110 2.67 11.07 -8.30
C THR A 110 1.50 11.97 -7.94
N ALA A 111 1.68 12.79 -6.90
CA ALA A 111 0.66 13.71 -6.39
C ALA A 111 -0.66 13.03 -6.03
N ALA A 112 -0.60 11.77 -5.60
CA ALA A 112 -1.75 10.98 -5.18
C ALA A 112 -1.52 10.35 -3.81
N PHE A 113 -2.55 10.28 -2.96
CA PHE A 113 -2.47 9.60 -1.66
C PHE A 113 -2.04 8.13 -1.79
N LYS A 114 -2.19 7.56 -2.97
CA LYS A 114 -1.79 6.19 -3.29
C LYS A 114 -0.28 5.95 -3.20
N ASP A 115 0.52 7.02 -3.24
CA ASP A 115 1.98 6.94 -3.08
C ASP A 115 2.38 6.30 -1.74
N PHE A 116 1.70 6.64 -0.65
CA PHE A 116 2.00 6.08 0.68
C PHE A 116 1.92 4.55 0.68
N GLY A 117 0.79 4.00 0.24
CA GLY A 117 0.60 2.54 0.21
C GLY A 117 1.45 1.84 -0.85
N ALA A 118 1.63 2.44 -2.03
CA ALA A 118 2.43 1.85 -3.10
C ALA A 118 3.91 1.73 -2.69
N ARG A 119 4.48 2.79 -2.11
CA ARG A 119 5.86 2.83 -1.66
C ARG A 119 6.12 1.88 -0.49
N PHE A 120 5.18 1.80 0.47
CA PHE A 120 5.27 0.84 1.56
C PHE A 120 5.30 -0.60 1.04
N LEU A 121 4.36 -0.96 0.16
CA LEU A 121 4.32 -2.30 -0.44
C LEU A 121 5.60 -2.61 -1.23
N ALA A 122 6.09 -1.65 -2.03
CA ALA A 122 7.33 -1.81 -2.80
C ALA A 122 8.54 -2.00 -1.88
N ALA A 123 8.64 -1.23 -0.80
CA ALA A 123 9.70 -1.36 0.19
C ALA A 123 9.68 -2.70 0.92
N CYS A 124 8.49 -3.21 1.26
CA CYS A 124 8.31 -4.55 1.83
C CYS A 124 8.73 -5.64 0.83
N MET A 125 8.14 -5.63 -0.36
CA MET A 125 8.39 -6.67 -1.37
C MET A 125 9.86 -6.72 -1.79
N SER A 126 10.53 -5.58 -1.93
CA SER A 126 11.96 -5.55 -2.26
C SER A 126 12.84 -6.25 -1.21
N ARG A 127 12.46 -6.17 0.06
CA ARG A 127 13.20 -6.84 1.16
C ARG A 127 12.89 -8.33 1.27
N LEU A 128 11.79 -8.77 0.69
CA LEU A 128 11.40 -10.18 0.65
C LEU A 128 12.00 -10.93 -0.56
N ARG A 129 12.53 -10.20 -1.56
CA ARG A 129 13.14 -10.82 -2.74
C ARG A 129 14.59 -11.18 -2.48
N LYS A 130 15.00 -12.36 -2.96
CA LYS A 130 16.39 -12.80 -2.98
C LYS A 130 16.95 -12.67 -4.40
N PRO A 131 18.25 -12.38 -4.55
CA PRO A 131 18.86 -12.16 -5.87
C PRO A 131 18.74 -13.32 -6.85
N ASP A 132 18.65 -14.55 -6.34
CA ASP A 132 18.59 -15.79 -7.10
C ASP A 132 17.15 -16.27 -7.43
N GLN A 133 16.14 -15.55 -6.95
CA GLN A 133 14.75 -15.85 -7.24
C GLN A 133 14.33 -15.32 -8.61
N ARG A 134 13.36 -16.01 -9.24
CA ARG A 134 12.69 -15.47 -10.44
C ARG A 134 12.09 -14.10 -10.13
N PRO A 135 12.08 -13.16 -11.09
CA PRO A 135 11.44 -11.87 -10.88
C PRO A 135 9.97 -12.03 -10.48
N LEU A 136 9.53 -11.23 -9.50
CA LEU A 136 8.13 -11.10 -9.12
C LEU A 136 7.46 -10.12 -10.08
N THR A 137 6.43 -10.55 -10.79
CA THR A 137 5.68 -9.67 -11.68
C THR A 137 4.46 -9.11 -10.97
N ILE A 138 4.46 -7.79 -10.79
CA ILE A 138 3.32 -7.04 -10.24
C ILE A 138 2.36 -6.70 -11.38
N LEU A 139 1.17 -7.29 -11.35
CA LEU A 139 0.09 -6.95 -12.27
C LEU A 139 -0.84 -5.91 -11.63
N VAL A 140 -1.09 -4.82 -12.34
CA VAL A 140 -2.01 -3.78 -11.88
C VAL A 140 -2.93 -3.33 -13.00
N ALA A 141 -4.25 -3.41 -12.78
CA ALA A 141 -5.23 -2.71 -13.59
C ALA A 141 -5.50 -1.34 -12.97
N THR A 142 -5.54 -0.31 -13.78
CA THR A 142 -5.73 1.06 -13.31
C THR A 142 -6.67 1.88 -14.19
N SER A 143 -7.38 2.80 -13.58
CA SER A 143 -8.09 3.88 -14.27
C SER A 143 -7.34 5.22 -14.19
N GLY A 144 -6.07 5.21 -13.69
CA GLY A 144 -5.23 6.40 -13.57
C GLY A 144 -4.24 6.32 -12.41
N ASP A 145 -4.51 6.98 -11.29
CA ASP A 145 -3.56 7.23 -10.19
C ASP A 145 -2.92 5.99 -9.57
N THR A 146 -3.68 4.89 -9.42
CA THR A 146 -3.12 3.67 -8.82
C THR A 146 -1.95 3.13 -9.63
N GLY A 147 -2.09 3.09 -10.96
CA GLY A 147 -1.02 2.62 -11.84
C GLY A 147 0.19 3.53 -11.80
N GLY A 148 0.00 4.86 -11.78
CA GLY A 148 1.07 5.84 -11.66
C GLY A 148 1.85 5.67 -10.35
N ALA A 149 1.15 5.57 -9.21
CA ALA A 149 1.76 5.35 -7.91
C ALA A 149 2.52 4.02 -7.82
N VAL A 150 1.96 2.94 -8.38
CA VAL A 150 2.63 1.62 -8.43
C VAL A 150 3.86 1.68 -9.34
N ALA A 151 3.75 2.24 -10.54
CA ALA A 151 4.87 2.38 -11.45
C ALA A 151 6.03 3.15 -10.78
N ALA A 152 5.74 4.31 -10.18
CA ALA A 152 6.72 5.12 -9.46
C ALA A 152 7.37 4.38 -8.29
N ALA A 153 6.59 3.66 -7.49
CA ALA A 153 7.07 2.99 -6.29
C ALA A 153 7.96 1.77 -6.59
N PHE A 154 7.66 1.06 -7.66
CA PHE A 154 8.36 -0.18 -8.03
C PHE A 154 9.44 0.01 -9.11
N HIS A 155 9.50 1.18 -9.76
CA HIS A 155 10.53 1.48 -10.75
C HIS A 155 11.93 1.32 -10.15
N GLY A 156 12.81 0.60 -10.86
CA GLY A 156 14.19 0.34 -10.44
C GLY A 156 14.34 -0.60 -9.24
N ARG A 157 13.26 -1.25 -8.76
CA ARG A 157 13.36 -2.23 -7.67
C ARG A 157 13.88 -3.56 -8.21
N PRO A 158 15.05 -4.05 -7.74
CA PRO A 158 15.64 -5.30 -8.23
C PRO A 158 14.73 -6.52 -7.99
N GLY A 159 14.70 -7.43 -8.97
CA GLY A 159 13.92 -8.68 -8.87
C GLY A 159 12.40 -8.49 -8.93
N ILE A 160 11.94 -7.31 -9.35
CA ILE A 160 10.51 -7.02 -9.52
C ILE A 160 10.28 -6.44 -10.92
N GLU A 161 9.32 -7.00 -11.62
CA GLU A 161 8.78 -6.50 -12.88
C GLU A 161 7.38 -5.92 -12.63
N VAL A 162 6.99 -4.90 -13.39
CA VAL A 162 5.66 -4.28 -13.27
C VAL A 162 4.97 -4.26 -14.63
N ALA A 163 3.74 -4.77 -14.67
CA ALA A 163 2.87 -4.68 -15.83
C ALA A 163 1.60 -3.87 -15.47
N VAL A 164 1.50 -2.67 -16.01
CA VAL A 164 0.37 -1.75 -15.79
C VAL A 164 -0.59 -1.84 -16.97
N LEU A 165 -1.83 -2.23 -16.73
CA LEU A 165 -2.90 -2.28 -17.73
C LEU A 165 -3.86 -1.10 -17.50
N PHE A 166 -4.06 -0.28 -18.54
CA PHE A 166 -4.99 0.85 -18.48
C PHE A 166 -5.83 0.94 -19.76
N PRO A 167 -7.08 1.46 -19.67
CA PRO A 167 -7.95 1.57 -20.83
C PRO A 167 -7.47 2.67 -21.77
N LYS A 168 -7.22 2.33 -23.03
CA LYS A 168 -6.72 3.27 -24.05
C LYS A 168 -7.69 4.42 -24.27
N GLY A 169 -7.20 5.65 -24.07
CA GLY A 169 -7.98 6.89 -24.29
C GLY A 169 -9.03 7.18 -23.22
N LEU A 170 -9.08 6.40 -22.13
CA LEU A 170 -10.02 6.59 -21.01
C LEU A 170 -9.33 7.02 -19.70
N VAL A 171 -8.06 7.40 -19.77
CA VAL A 171 -7.32 8.08 -18.71
C VAL A 171 -6.96 9.48 -19.16
N SER A 172 -6.77 10.42 -18.23
CA SER A 172 -6.38 11.78 -18.61
C SER A 172 -4.97 11.79 -19.22
N PRO A 173 -4.62 12.79 -20.07
CA PRO A 173 -3.28 12.88 -20.66
C PRO A 173 -2.17 12.93 -19.62
N THR A 174 -2.39 13.56 -18.46
CA THR A 174 -1.44 13.62 -17.34
C THR A 174 -1.26 12.24 -16.73
N GLN A 175 -2.35 11.54 -16.45
CA GLN A 175 -2.28 10.16 -15.92
C GLN A 175 -1.62 9.19 -16.91
N GLU A 176 -1.92 9.30 -18.22
CA GLU A 176 -1.27 8.47 -19.23
C GLU A 176 0.25 8.67 -19.24
N ARG A 177 0.71 9.92 -19.10
CA ARG A 177 2.16 10.21 -18.96
C ARG A 177 2.73 9.57 -17.69
N GLN A 178 2.06 9.69 -16.56
CA GLN A 178 2.48 9.06 -15.29
C GLN A 178 2.51 7.53 -15.38
N LEU A 179 1.71 6.93 -16.24
CA LEU A 179 1.72 5.48 -16.48
C LEU A 179 2.85 5.06 -17.43
N THR A 180 3.24 5.88 -18.40
CA THR A 180 4.07 5.48 -19.56
C THR A 180 5.47 6.09 -19.58
N CYS A 181 5.81 7.02 -18.68
CA CYS A 181 7.11 7.68 -18.63
C CYS A 181 8.25 6.81 -18.05
N TRP A 182 7.92 5.67 -17.51
CA TRP A 182 8.87 4.73 -16.90
C TRP A 182 9.52 3.85 -17.98
N GLY A 183 10.59 3.22 -17.65
CA GLY A 183 11.28 2.25 -18.47
C GLY A 183 11.69 1.04 -17.64
N ASP A 184 12.78 0.41 -18.01
CA ASP A 184 13.44 -0.66 -17.29
C ASP A 184 12.48 -1.81 -16.93
N ASN A 185 12.17 -1.97 -15.66
CA ASN A 185 11.32 -3.01 -15.12
C ASN A 185 9.81 -2.68 -15.16
N VAL A 186 9.40 -1.52 -15.69
CA VAL A 186 7.98 -1.10 -15.76
C VAL A 186 7.51 -1.11 -17.21
N LYS A 187 6.47 -1.90 -17.50
CA LYS A 187 5.82 -1.99 -18.81
C LYS A 187 4.35 -1.61 -18.68
N SER A 188 3.91 -0.67 -19.52
CA SER A 188 2.52 -0.20 -19.53
C SER A 188 1.81 -0.59 -20.81
N PHE A 189 0.60 -1.13 -20.66
CA PHE A 189 -0.22 -1.68 -21.74
C PHE A 189 -1.52 -0.92 -21.87
N ALA A 190 -1.70 -0.19 -22.98
CA ALA A 190 -2.95 0.47 -23.34
C ALA A 190 -3.93 -0.56 -23.93
N VAL A 191 -4.88 -1.00 -23.15
CA VAL A 191 -5.88 -2.01 -23.53
C VAL A 191 -7.01 -1.36 -24.31
N ARG A 192 -7.39 -1.94 -25.45
CA ARG A 192 -8.59 -1.54 -26.20
C ARG A 192 -9.83 -2.09 -25.50
N GLY A 193 -10.38 -1.32 -24.57
CA GLY A 193 -11.51 -1.72 -23.72
C GLY A 193 -11.69 -0.75 -22.56
N THR A 194 -12.47 -1.17 -21.58
CA THR A 194 -12.78 -0.43 -20.36
C THR A 194 -11.80 -0.76 -19.23
N PHE A 195 -11.93 -0.08 -18.10
CA PHE A 195 -11.23 -0.46 -16.87
C PHE A 195 -11.60 -1.88 -16.39
N ASP A 196 -12.87 -2.27 -16.54
CA ASP A 196 -13.32 -3.62 -16.19
C ASP A 196 -12.66 -4.69 -17.08
N ASP A 197 -12.39 -4.38 -18.36
CA ASP A 197 -11.61 -5.27 -19.23
C ASP A 197 -10.18 -5.44 -18.74
N CYS A 198 -9.53 -4.36 -18.29
CA CYS A 198 -8.21 -4.43 -17.69
C CYS A 198 -8.21 -5.32 -16.42
N GLN A 199 -9.20 -5.14 -15.55
CA GLN A 199 -9.35 -5.97 -14.35
C GLN A 199 -9.60 -7.44 -14.69
N ARG A 200 -10.42 -7.70 -15.70
CA ARG A 200 -10.71 -9.07 -16.18
C ARG A 200 -9.44 -9.74 -16.69
N LEU A 201 -8.61 -9.05 -17.48
CA LEU A 201 -7.33 -9.57 -17.96
C LEU A 201 -6.37 -9.90 -16.81
N VAL A 202 -6.27 -9.02 -15.80
CA VAL A 202 -5.46 -9.28 -14.60
C VAL A 202 -5.97 -10.52 -13.87
N LYS A 203 -7.30 -10.64 -13.66
CA LYS A 203 -7.88 -11.84 -13.03
C LYS A 203 -7.62 -13.11 -13.83
N GLN A 204 -7.73 -13.05 -15.15
CA GLN A 204 -7.41 -14.19 -16.03
C GLN A 204 -5.94 -14.60 -15.92
N ALA A 205 -5.01 -13.65 -15.87
CA ALA A 205 -3.59 -13.94 -15.67
C ALA A 205 -3.32 -14.67 -14.34
N PHE A 206 -3.99 -14.27 -13.26
CA PHE A 206 -3.88 -14.97 -11.96
C PHE A 206 -4.48 -16.39 -11.98
N MET A 207 -5.44 -16.67 -12.86
CA MET A 207 -6.07 -18.00 -13.01
C MET A 207 -5.33 -18.88 -14.01
N ASP A 208 -4.44 -18.33 -14.83
CA ASP A 208 -3.71 -19.06 -15.86
C ASP A 208 -2.55 -19.85 -15.24
N SER A 209 -2.68 -21.18 -15.20
CA SER A 209 -1.67 -22.08 -14.64
C SER A 209 -0.36 -22.05 -15.43
N ALA A 210 -0.42 -21.96 -16.76
CA ALA A 210 0.77 -21.93 -17.61
C ALA A 210 1.58 -20.64 -17.39
N LEU A 211 0.91 -19.50 -17.20
CA LEU A 211 1.56 -18.25 -16.87
C LEU A 211 2.19 -18.31 -15.46
N ARG A 212 1.48 -18.87 -14.48
CA ARG A 212 1.98 -19.02 -13.10
C ARG A 212 3.16 -19.97 -12.96
N GLU A 213 3.30 -20.94 -13.84
CA GLU A 213 4.49 -21.79 -13.91
C GLU A 213 5.72 -21.05 -14.44
N GLN A 214 5.50 -20.05 -15.31
CA GLN A 214 6.56 -19.26 -15.94
C GLN A 214 7.00 -18.06 -15.09
N THR A 215 6.09 -17.44 -14.32
CA THR A 215 6.36 -16.23 -13.55
C THR A 215 5.64 -16.24 -12.20
N GLU A 216 6.28 -15.66 -11.18
CA GLU A 216 5.62 -15.34 -9.91
C GLU A 216 4.76 -14.09 -10.10
N LEU A 217 3.47 -14.18 -9.78
CA LEU A 217 2.53 -13.06 -9.91
C LEU A 217 2.12 -12.53 -8.54
N SER A 218 2.06 -11.22 -8.43
CA SER A 218 1.41 -10.52 -7.32
C SER A 218 0.65 -9.29 -7.82
N SER A 219 -0.16 -8.71 -6.94
CA SER A 219 -0.93 -7.51 -7.25
C SER A 219 -0.60 -6.36 -6.30
N ALA A 220 -0.51 -5.16 -6.86
CA ALA A 220 -0.43 -3.92 -6.09
C ALA A 220 -1.71 -3.07 -6.17
N ASN A 221 -2.85 -3.67 -6.47
CA ASN A 221 -4.15 -3.02 -6.35
C ASN A 221 -4.57 -2.88 -4.88
N SER A 222 -5.66 -2.17 -4.60
CA SER A 222 -6.21 -1.94 -3.25
C SER A 222 -6.73 -3.22 -2.55
N ILE A 223 -6.70 -4.35 -3.24
CA ILE A 223 -6.95 -5.68 -2.66
C ILE A 223 -5.76 -6.20 -1.81
N ASN A 224 -4.59 -5.61 -1.94
CA ASN A 224 -3.41 -6.00 -1.18
C ASN A 224 -3.35 -5.24 0.15
N LEU A 225 -3.27 -5.97 1.26
CA LEU A 225 -3.15 -5.42 2.61
C LEU A 225 -2.04 -4.37 2.73
N GLY A 226 -0.90 -4.58 2.07
CA GLY A 226 0.23 -3.64 2.07
C GLY A 226 -0.05 -2.33 1.32
N ARG A 227 -1.19 -2.23 0.65
CA ARG A 227 -1.71 -0.98 0.08
C ARG A 227 -2.70 -0.29 1.02
N LEU A 228 -3.46 -1.06 1.80
CA LEU A 228 -4.52 -0.55 2.67
C LEU A 228 -3.97 -0.13 4.03
N LEU A 229 -3.29 -1.04 4.72
CA LEU A 229 -2.82 -0.83 6.08
C LEU A 229 -1.94 0.43 6.26
N PRO A 230 -0.96 0.73 5.37
CA PRO A 230 -0.11 1.92 5.54
C PRO A 230 -0.87 3.23 5.35
N GLN A 231 -2.06 3.24 4.77
CA GLN A 231 -2.88 4.44 4.68
C GLN A 231 -3.42 4.88 6.04
N ALA A 232 -3.53 3.99 7.02
CA ALA A 232 -3.89 4.37 8.37
C ALA A 232 -2.87 5.33 9.03
N VAL A 233 -1.63 5.36 8.55
CA VAL A 233 -0.54 6.14 9.13
C VAL A 233 -0.82 7.64 9.12
N TYR A 234 -1.21 8.22 7.98
CA TYR A 234 -1.47 9.65 7.91
C TYR A 234 -2.77 10.04 8.66
N TYR A 235 -3.76 9.15 8.75
CA TYR A 235 -4.92 9.36 9.62
C TYR A 235 -4.54 9.33 11.10
N ALA A 236 -3.71 8.36 11.51
CA ALA A 236 -3.23 8.28 12.89
C ALA A 236 -2.39 9.51 13.27
N ALA A 237 -1.44 9.91 12.41
CA ALA A 237 -0.62 11.09 12.63
C ALA A 237 -1.48 12.36 12.77
N THR A 238 -2.48 12.53 11.90
CA THR A 238 -3.40 13.66 11.95
C THR A 238 -4.27 13.63 13.22
N SER A 239 -4.80 12.46 13.58
CA SER A 239 -5.62 12.29 14.79
C SER A 239 -4.82 12.61 16.05
N LEU A 240 -3.57 12.13 16.13
CA LEU A 240 -2.66 12.44 17.23
C LEU A 240 -2.36 13.95 17.33
N ALA A 241 -2.11 14.60 16.20
CA ALA A 241 -1.85 16.04 16.17
C ALA A 241 -3.05 16.87 16.65
N ILE A 242 -4.27 16.50 16.24
CA ILE A 242 -5.51 17.15 16.66
C ILE A 242 -5.77 16.89 18.14
N TRP A 243 -5.65 15.65 18.58
CA TRP A 243 -5.87 15.27 19.98
C TRP A 243 -4.88 15.99 20.93
N ARG A 244 -3.60 16.04 20.58
CA ARG A 244 -2.59 16.75 21.38
C ARG A 244 -2.83 18.25 21.45
N ARG A 245 -3.30 18.85 20.36
CA ARG A 245 -3.49 20.29 20.27
C ARG A 245 -4.79 20.76 20.92
N TYR A 246 -5.86 19.98 20.80
CA TYR A 246 -7.22 20.40 21.16
C TYR A 246 -7.89 19.50 22.18
N GLY A 247 -7.38 18.32 22.47
CA GLY A 247 -8.03 17.31 23.31
C GLY A 247 -9.29 16.69 22.66
N GLU A 248 -9.44 16.82 21.33
CA GLU A 248 -10.63 16.41 20.60
C GLU A 248 -10.31 15.28 19.61
N LEU A 249 -11.33 14.49 19.28
CA LEU A 249 -11.22 13.46 18.25
C LEU A 249 -11.39 14.09 16.86
N ALA A 250 -10.55 13.65 15.91
CA ALA A 250 -10.65 14.06 14.52
C ALA A 250 -11.85 13.41 13.82
N SER A 251 -12.58 14.20 13.03
CA SER A 251 -13.56 13.70 12.05
C SER A 251 -13.03 13.90 10.64
N PHE A 252 -13.07 12.86 9.81
CA PHE A 252 -12.56 12.91 8.44
C PHE A 252 -13.70 12.90 7.42
N VAL A 253 -13.66 13.86 6.47
CA VAL A 253 -14.49 13.84 5.28
C VAL A 253 -13.59 13.58 4.08
N ILE A 254 -13.86 12.50 3.35
CA ILE A 254 -12.99 11.99 2.29
C ILE A 254 -13.77 12.02 0.97
N PRO A 255 -13.56 13.05 0.12
CA PRO A 255 -14.24 13.17 -1.17
C PRO A 255 -13.56 12.30 -2.23
N SER A 256 -13.63 10.99 -2.06
CA SER A 256 -13.00 10.00 -2.95
C SER A 256 -14.01 8.91 -3.33
N GLY A 257 -14.10 8.60 -4.62
CA GLY A 257 -14.92 7.48 -5.11
C GLY A 257 -14.22 6.12 -4.96
N ASN A 258 -12.88 6.11 -4.85
CA ASN A 258 -12.08 4.90 -4.72
C ASN A 258 -10.95 5.16 -3.71
N LEU A 259 -11.29 4.96 -2.46
CA LEU A 259 -10.40 5.27 -1.33
C LEU A 259 -9.24 4.28 -1.18
N GLY A 260 -9.37 3.08 -1.61
CA GLY A 260 -8.35 2.07 -1.42
C GLY A 260 -8.71 1.06 -0.37
#